data_3826e74958bf3f8a16c0d0378fcf7bce
#
_entry.id   3826e74958bf3f8a16c0d0378fcf7bce
#
_cell.length_a   1.000
_cell.length_b   1.000
_cell.length_c   1.000
_cell.angle_alpha   90.00
_cell.angle_beta   90.00
_cell.angle_gamma   90.00
#
_symmetry.space_group_name_H-M   'P 1'
#
loop_
_entity.id
_entity.type
_entity.pdbx_description
1 polymer ?
#
loop_
_entity_poly.entity_id
_entity_poly.type
_entity_poly.pdbx_seq_one_letter_code
_entity_poly.pdbx_strand_id
1 'polypeptide(L)'
;VTFRSHLDGSRHRFTPEVSMQIQHQLGADIIFAFDELTTLLNSRGYQEEALERTRLWAERCLVEHSRLTVERAHRPPQALWGVIQGAQYEDLRRKACRDLQQLSLESEEQGGVGFGGFGIGGALQKENLGTIVGWCNQELPEDKPRHLLGISEPDDIFTAVENGADTFDCVAPSRLGRHGGVYTKDGRMNLAAAKYKRDFRPIDPELALSLIHI
;
A
#
# COMPACT_ATOMS: atom_id res chain seq x y z
N VAL A 1 -12.26 4.83 -13.93
CA VAL A 1 -11.17 5.67 -14.47
C VAL A 1 -10.92 5.32 -15.93
N THR A 2 -10.74 6.33 -16.79
CA THR A 2 -10.42 6.10 -18.21
C THR A 2 -9.12 6.84 -18.51
N PHE A 3 -8.17 6.15 -19.15
CA PHE A 3 -6.87 6.71 -19.50
C PHE A 3 -6.38 6.17 -20.85
N ARG A 4 -5.31 6.76 -21.38
CA ARG A 4 -4.57 6.25 -22.54
C ARG A 4 -3.23 5.68 -22.11
N SER A 5 -2.88 4.54 -22.65
CA SER A 5 -1.55 3.95 -22.49
C SER A 5 -0.49 4.91 -23.04
N HIS A 6 0.58 5.11 -22.29
CA HIS A 6 1.72 5.91 -22.76
C HIS A 6 2.61 5.15 -23.73
N LEU A 7 2.44 3.84 -23.85
CA LEU A 7 3.23 3.00 -24.76
C LEU A 7 2.69 3.05 -26.20
N ASP A 8 1.37 2.92 -26.36
CA ASP A 8 0.73 2.74 -27.67
C ASP A 8 -0.49 3.64 -27.91
N GLY A 9 -0.85 4.48 -26.92
CA GLY A 9 -2.00 5.37 -27.00
C GLY A 9 -3.37 4.68 -26.90
N SER A 10 -3.42 3.37 -26.68
CA SER A 10 -4.67 2.62 -26.51
C SER A 10 -5.48 3.13 -25.33
N ARG A 11 -6.82 3.11 -25.46
CA ARG A 11 -7.73 3.60 -24.43
C ARG A 11 -8.14 2.46 -23.51
N HIS A 12 -7.95 2.66 -22.21
CA HIS A 12 -8.33 1.71 -21.16
C HIS A 12 -9.34 2.34 -20.21
N ARG A 13 -10.25 1.49 -19.73
CA ARG A 13 -11.21 1.87 -18.69
C ARG A 13 -11.07 0.89 -17.52
N PHE A 14 -10.65 1.40 -16.37
CA PHE A 14 -10.61 0.64 -15.12
C PHE A 14 -11.83 0.95 -14.28
N THR A 15 -12.44 -0.11 -13.79
CA THR A 15 -13.49 -0.11 -12.77
C THR A 15 -13.04 -1.00 -11.62
N PRO A 16 -13.70 -0.97 -10.45
CA PRO A 16 -13.42 -1.93 -9.38
C PRO A 16 -13.43 -3.38 -9.85
N GLU A 17 -14.41 -3.78 -10.64
CA GLU A 17 -14.53 -5.14 -11.16
C GLU A 17 -13.36 -5.52 -12.08
N VAL A 18 -13.01 -4.62 -13.01
CA VAL A 18 -11.85 -4.84 -13.91
C VAL A 18 -10.55 -4.95 -13.11
N SER A 19 -10.39 -4.13 -12.07
CA SER A 19 -9.23 -4.23 -11.18
C SER A 19 -9.16 -5.58 -10.48
N MET A 20 -10.27 -6.07 -9.94
CA MET A 20 -10.33 -7.39 -9.31
C MET A 20 -10.02 -8.51 -10.30
N GLN A 21 -10.61 -8.49 -11.49
CA GLN A 21 -10.36 -9.47 -12.54
C GLN A 21 -8.88 -9.54 -12.91
N ILE A 22 -8.21 -8.40 -13.10
CA ILE A 22 -6.79 -8.33 -13.42
C ILE A 22 -5.95 -8.91 -12.27
N GLN A 23 -6.19 -8.50 -11.03
CA GLN A 23 -5.43 -8.96 -9.88
C GLN A 23 -5.62 -10.46 -9.62
N HIS A 24 -6.83 -10.99 -9.84
CA HIS A 24 -7.09 -12.43 -9.81
C HIS A 24 -6.35 -13.18 -10.92
N GLN A 25 -6.22 -12.61 -12.12
CA GLN A 25 -5.47 -13.22 -13.22
C GLN A 25 -3.96 -13.23 -12.95
N LEU A 26 -3.42 -12.17 -12.35
CA LEU A 26 -2.02 -12.09 -11.93
C LEU A 26 -1.67 -13.11 -10.85
N GLY A 27 -2.61 -13.44 -9.97
CA GLY A 27 -2.47 -14.52 -8.99
C GLY A 27 -1.62 -14.17 -7.77
N ALA A 28 -1.51 -12.89 -7.39
CA ALA A 28 -0.86 -12.49 -6.14
C ALA A 28 -1.64 -12.98 -4.92
N ASP A 29 -0.95 -13.33 -3.83
CA ASP A 29 -1.59 -13.80 -2.59
C ASP A 29 -2.36 -12.69 -1.87
N ILE A 30 -1.87 -11.45 -1.96
CA ILE A 30 -2.51 -10.25 -1.42
C ILE A 30 -2.80 -9.28 -2.55
N ILE A 31 -4.03 -8.80 -2.60
CA ILE A 31 -4.51 -7.83 -3.60
C ILE A 31 -5.22 -6.67 -2.90
N PHE A 32 -5.27 -5.50 -3.54
CA PHE A 32 -5.87 -4.30 -2.95
C PHE A 32 -7.16 -3.90 -3.67
N ALA A 33 -8.11 -3.40 -2.89
CA ALA A 33 -9.32 -2.79 -3.42
C ALA A 33 -8.97 -1.55 -4.26
N PHE A 34 -9.77 -1.30 -5.29
CA PHE A 34 -9.61 -0.13 -6.16
C PHE A 34 -10.04 1.13 -5.42
N ASP A 35 -9.15 2.12 -5.34
CA ASP A 35 -9.33 3.34 -4.55
C ASP A 35 -9.03 4.60 -5.36
N GLU A 36 -9.30 5.76 -4.79
CA GLU A 36 -8.89 7.04 -5.33
C GLU A 36 -7.84 7.70 -4.43
N LEU A 37 -6.60 7.70 -4.91
CA LEU A 37 -5.51 8.45 -4.29
C LEU A 37 -5.71 9.95 -4.55
N THR A 38 -5.74 10.73 -3.46
CA THR A 38 -5.75 12.20 -3.51
C THR A 38 -4.36 12.79 -3.20
N THR A 39 -4.20 14.08 -3.44
CA THR A 39 -2.98 14.82 -3.12
C THR A 39 -3.21 15.79 -1.97
N LEU A 40 -2.13 16.31 -1.37
CA LEU A 40 -2.21 17.35 -0.34
C LEU A 40 -2.75 18.69 -0.85
N LEU A 41 -2.81 18.87 -2.18
CA LEU A 41 -3.33 20.09 -2.80
C LEU A 41 -4.86 20.06 -3.01
N ASN A 42 -5.49 18.89 -2.86
CA ASN A 42 -6.93 18.77 -2.98
C ASN A 42 -7.63 19.41 -1.77
N SER A 43 -8.73 20.12 -2.05
CA SER A 43 -9.55 20.71 -0.99
C SER A 43 -10.16 19.64 -0.08
N ARG A 44 -10.53 20.02 1.15
CA ARG A 44 -11.20 19.09 2.07
C ARG A 44 -12.48 18.50 1.47
N GLY A 45 -13.33 19.31 0.82
CA GLY A 45 -14.53 18.82 0.17
C GLY A 45 -14.24 17.75 -0.89
N TYR A 46 -13.18 17.94 -1.70
CA TYR A 46 -12.75 16.90 -2.64
C TYR A 46 -12.25 15.63 -1.94
N GLN A 47 -11.55 15.77 -0.80
CA GLN A 47 -11.12 14.62 0.00
C GLN A 47 -12.33 13.81 0.51
N GLU A 48 -13.39 14.48 0.94
CA GLU A 48 -14.65 13.85 1.39
C GLU A 48 -15.34 13.10 0.23
N GLU A 49 -15.43 13.72 -0.95
CA GLU A 49 -16.01 13.09 -2.16
C GLU A 49 -15.17 11.87 -2.62
N ALA A 50 -13.84 11.98 -2.61
CA ALA A 50 -12.94 10.90 -3.00
C ALA A 50 -13.01 9.75 -1.99
N LEU A 51 -13.15 10.05 -0.70
CA LEU A 51 -13.31 9.06 0.35
C LEU A 51 -14.59 8.25 0.16
N GLU A 52 -15.71 8.91 -0.10
CA GLU A 52 -17.00 8.22 -0.38
C GLU A 52 -16.92 7.39 -1.67
N ARG A 53 -16.25 7.89 -2.70
CA ARG A 53 -16.02 7.14 -3.94
C ARG A 53 -15.17 5.90 -3.70
N THR A 54 -14.12 6.00 -2.89
CA THR A 54 -13.28 4.88 -2.48
C THR A 54 -14.09 3.84 -1.71
N ARG A 55 -14.96 4.26 -0.80
CA ARG A 55 -15.88 3.36 -0.08
C ARG A 55 -16.80 2.60 -1.03
N LEU A 56 -17.47 3.28 -1.95
CA LEU A 56 -18.35 2.66 -2.96
C LEU A 56 -17.59 1.71 -3.90
N TRP A 57 -16.34 2.02 -4.23
CA TRP A 57 -15.51 1.14 -5.03
C TRP A 57 -15.04 -0.09 -4.23
N ALA A 58 -14.75 0.07 -2.95
CA ALA A 58 -14.39 -1.02 -2.05
C ALA A 58 -15.53 -2.05 -1.92
N GLU A 59 -16.78 -1.58 -1.78
CA GLU A 59 -17.98 -2.42 -1.79
C GLU A 59 -18.07 -3.26 -3.07
N ARG A 60 -17.91 -2.64 -4.24
CA ARG A 60 -17.91 -3.32 -5.53
C ARG A 60 -16.74 -4.31 -5.69
N CYS A 61 -15.57 -3.97 -5.13
CA CYS A 61 -14.44 -4.89 -5.10
C CYS A 61 -14.73 -6.13 -4.27
N LEU A 62 -15.36 -6.01 -3.11
CA LEU A 62 -15.77 -7.14 -2.25
C LEU A 62 -16.74 -8.07 -2.99
N VAL A 63 -17.75 -7.50 -3.65
CA VAL A 63 -18.73 -8.29 -4.44
C VAL A 63 -18.03 -9.06 -5.55
N GLU A 64 -17.21 -8.41 -6.36
CA GLU A 64 -16.53 -9.06 -7.48
C GLU A 64 -15.45 -10.05 -6.99
N HIS A 65 -14.72 -9.72 -5.93
CA HIS A 65 -13.75 -10.63 -5.32
C HIS A 65 -14.41 -11.90 -4.79
N SER A 66 -15.53 -11.77 -4.09
CA SER A 66 -16.32 -12.91 -3.60
C SER A 66 -16.76 -13.82 -4.75
N ARG A 67 -17.30 -13.23 -5.82
CA ARG A 67 -17.70 -13.95 -7.04
C ARG A 67 -16.53 -14.72 -7.66
N LEU A 68 -15.40 -14.04 -7.87
CA LEU A 68 -14.20 -14.62 -8.46
C LEU A 68 -13.56 -15.70 -7.58
N THR A 69 -13.63 -15.56 -6.27
CA THR A 69 -13.13 -16.57 -5.31
C THR A 69 -13.88 -17.87 -5.46
N VAL A 70 -15.21 -17.82 -5.61
CA VAL A 70 -16.03 -19.01 -5.87
C VAL A 70 -15.72 -19.63 -7.23
N GLU A 71 -15.66 -18.83 -8.30
CA GLU A 71 -15.34 -19.33 -9.65
C GLU A 71 -13.96 -19.97 -9.74
N ARG A 72 -13.03 -19.52 -8.94
CA ARG A 72 -11.62 -19.94 -8.94
C ARG A 72 -11.23 -20.80 -7.74
N ALA A 73 -12.19 -21.48 -7.11
CA ALA A 73 -11.97 -22.32 -5.92
C ALA A 73 -10.92 -23.45 -6.11
N HIS A 74 -10.53 -23.74 -7.37
CA HIS A 74 -9.44 -24.65 -7.70
C HIS A 74 -8.03 -24.05 -7.57
N ARG A 75 -7.91 -22.76 -7.26
CA ARG A 75 -6.65 -22.04 -7.04
C ARG A 75 -6.51 -21.62 -5.57
N PRO A 76 -5.29 -21.35 -5.10
CA PRO A 76 -5.10 -20.77 -3.78
C PRO A 76 -5.93 -19.49 -3.60
N PRO A 77 -6.53 -19.27 -2.42
CA PRO A 77 -7.28 -18.05 -2.14
C PRO A 77 -6.35 -16.83 -2.14
N GLN A 78 -6.89 -15.70 -2.58
CA GLN A 78 -6.22 -14.39 -2.50
C GLN A 78 -6.90 -13.57 -1.41
N ALA A 79 -6.12 -12.86 -0.59
CA ALA A 79 -6.64 -11.95 0.41
C ALA A 79 -6.85 -10.57 -0.20
N LEU A 80 -8.09 -10.07 -0.20
CA LEU A 80 -8.38 -8.69 -0.59
C LEU A 80 -8.19 -7.77 0.62
N TRP A 81 -7.41 -6.70 0.44
CA TRP A 81 -7.18 -5.69 1.46
C TRP A 81 -7.86 -4.38 1.09
N GLY A 82 -8.53 -3.76 2.08
CA GLY A 82 -9.14 -2.44 1.92
C GLY A 82 -8.09 -1.33 1.96
N VAL A 83 -8.33 -0.21 1.28
CA VAL A 83 -7.40 0.94 1.27
C VAL A 83 -7.99 2.11 2.04
N ILE A 84 -7.31 2.50 3.11
CA ILE A 84 -7.67 3.62 3.98
C ILE A 84 -7.12 4.91 3.39
N GLN A 85 -8.01 5.80 2.95
CA GLN A 85 -7.71 7.15 2.50
C GLN A 85 -8.08 8.18 3.60
N GLY A 86 -8.03 9.48 3.31
CA GLY A 86 -8.44 10.54 4.25
C GLY A 86 -7.38 11.63 4.45
N ALA A 87 -6.31 11.63 3.63
CA ALA A 87 -5.22 12.61 3.68
C ALA A 87 -4.69 12.84 5.10
N GLN A 88 -4.67 14.10 5.57
CA GLN A 88 -4.17 14.50 6.88
C GLN A 88 -5.29 14.78 7.89
N TYR A 89 -6.53 14.40 7.59
CA TYR A 89 -7.68 14.68 8.43
C TYR A 89 -8.02 13.47 9.31
N GLU A 90 -7.92 13.64 10.63
CA GLU A 90 -8.20 12.57 11.60
C GLU A 90 -9.59 12.00 11.45
N ASP A 91 -10.59 12.86 11.37
CA ASP A 91 -11.99 12.46 11.23
C ASP A 91 -12.25 11.65 9.96
N LEU A 92 -11.60 12.00 8.84
CA LEU A 92 -11.72 11.26 7.58
C LEU A 92 -10.98 9.91 7.65
N ARG A 93 -9.79 9.85 8.27
CA ARG A 93 -9.06 8.59 8.49
C ARG A 93 -9.86 7.62 9.34
N ARG A 94 -10.36 8.09 10.48
CA ARG A 94 -11.20 7.28 11.38
C ARG A 94 -12.49 6.83 10.69
N LYS A 95 -13.13 7.74 9.94
CA LYS A 95 -14.33 7.39 9.15
C LYS A 95 -14.01 6.29 8.13
N ALA A 96 -12.91 6.41 7.37
CA ALA A 96 -12.51 5.41 6.38
C ALA A 96 -12.30 4.03 7.02
N CYS A 97 -11.63 3.98 8.18
CA CYS A 97 -11.43 2.73 8.92
C CYS A 97 -12.76 2.07 9.30
N ARG A 98 -13.69 2.84 9.89
CA ARG A 98 -15.00 2.31 10.29
C ARG A 98 -15.85 1.88 9.09
N ASP A 99 -15.88 2.67 8.04
CA ASP A 99 -16.66 2.37 6.83
C ASP A 99 -16.19 1.06 6.19
N LEU A 100 -14.88 0.86 6.04
CA LEU A 100 -14.35 -0.36 5.41
C LEU A 100 -14.50 -1.59 6.31
N GLN A 101 -14.40 -1.44 7.63
CA GLN A 101 -14.72 -2.55 8.56
C GLN A 101 -16.18 -2.95 8.43
N GLN A 102 -17.09 -1.98 8.39
CA GLN A 102 -18.52 -2.25 8.26
C GLN A 102 -18.82 -2.97 6.94
N LEU A 103 -18.25 -2.53 5.81
CA LEU A 103 -18.37 -3.22 4.52
C LEU A 103 -17.84 -4.66 4.56
N SER A 104 -16.74 -4.90 5.27
CA SER A 104 -16.18 -6.24 5.45
C SER A 104 -17.16 -7.16 6.16
N LEU A 105 -17.70 -6.72 7.30
CA LEU A 105 -18.69 -7.47 8.08
C LEU A 105 -19.97 -7.75 7.28
N GLU A 106 -20.51 -6.74 6.62
CA GLU A 106 -21.72 -6.87 5.78
C GLU A 106 -21.52 -7.87 4.63
N SER A 107 -20.31 -7.88 4.01
CA SER A 107 -19.97 -8.87 2.97
C SER A 107 -19.94 -10.28 3.53
N GLU A 108 -19.32 -10.49 4.69
CA GLU A 108 -19.24 -11.78 5.36
C GLU A 108 -20.62 -12.29 5.81
N GLU A 109 -21.47 -11.42 6.37
CA GLU A 109 -22.86 -11.74 6.74
C GLU A 109 -23.70 -12.18 5.55
N GLN A 110 -23.42 -11.67 4.35
CA GLN A 110 -24.08 -12.04 3.10
C GLN A 110 -23.46 -13.30 2.46
N GLY A 111 -22.52 -13.96 3.12
CA GLY A 111 -21.84 -15.15 2.63
C GLY A 111 -20.71 -14.86 1.63
N GLY A 112 -20.29 -13.62 1.52
CA GLY A 112 -19.12 -13.19 0.75
C GLY A 112 -17.82 -13.28 1.54
N VAL A 113 -16.76 -12.73 0.96
CA VAL A 113 -15.43 -12.63 1.60
C VAL A 113 -15.24 -11.22 2.14
N GLY A 114 -14.74 -11.09 3.36
CA GLY A 114 -14.36 -9.81 3.94
C GLY A 114 -12.92 -9.40 3.59
N PHE A 115 -12.51 -8.22 4.09
CA PHE A 115 -11.12 -7.79 3.96
C PHE A 115 -10.18 -8.60 4.85
N GLY A 116 -9.11 -9.16 4.25
CA GLY A 116 -8.05 -9.88 4.95
C GLY A 116 -7.03 -8.97 5.65
N GLY A 117 -7.08 -7.66 5.40
CA GLY A 117 -6.19 -6.65 5.96
C GLY A 117 -6.51 -5.27 5.41
N PHE A 118 -5.73 -4.26 5.80
CA PHE A 118 -5.94 -2.87 5.40
C PHE A 118 -4.62 -2.19 4.99
N GLY A 119 -4.65 -1.50 3.84
CA GLY A 119 -3.58 -0.63 3.40
C GLY A 119 -3.84 0.80 3.84
N ILE A 120 -2.90 1.42 4.53
CA ILE A 120 -2.94 2.84 4.90
C ILE A 120 -2.28 3.61 3.75
N GLY A 121 -3.09 4.27 2.95
CA GLY A 121 -2.68 5.00 1.77
C GLY A 121 -2.85 6.51 1.91
N GLY A 122 -2.73 7.20 0.78
CA GLY A 122 -2.99 8.63 0.66
C GLY A 122 -1.76 9.50 0.88
N ALA A 123 -1.81 10.71 0.33
CA ALA A 123 -0.78 11.70 0.54
C ALA A 123 -0.77 12.16 2.00
N LEU A 124 0.40 12.07 2.63
CA LEU A 124 0.63 12.55 3.99
C LEU A 124 1.98 13.29 4.06
N GLN A 125 2.11 14.19 5.01
CA GLN A 125 3.38 14.80 5.35
C GLN A 125 4.16 13.84 6.25
N LYS A 126 5.48 13.75 6.04
CA LYS A 126 6.35 12.84 6.78
C LYS A 126 6.23 13.04 8.30
N GLU A 127 6.14 14.28 8.72
CA GLU A 127 6.06 14.68 10.13
C GLU A 127 4.81 14.15 10.84
N ASN A 128 3.74 13.87 10.06
CA ASN A 128 2.46 13.38 10.57
C ASN A 128 2.28 11.88 10.40
N LEU A 129 3.27 11.18 9.85
CA LEU A 129 3.17 9.75 9.52
C LEU A 129 2.75 8.89 10.71
N GLY A 130 3.49 8.97 11.82
CA GLY A 130 3.17 8.18 13.03
C GLY A 130 1.78 8.50 13.60
N THR A 131 1.41 9.77 13.63
CA THR A 131 0.09 10.20 14.10
C THR A 131 -1.03 9.63 13.24
N ILE A 132 -0.90 9.68 11.92
CA ILE A 132 -1.91 9.16 10.97
C ILE A 132 -2.03 7.64 11.06
N VAL A 133 -0.90 6.93 11.11
CA VAL A 133 -0.89 5.47 11.31
C VAL A 133 -1.55 5.11 12.65
N GLY A 134 -1.23 5.85 13.72
CA GLY A 134 -1.82 5.67 15.04
C GLY A 134 -3.34 5.85 15.06
N TRP A 135 -3.88 6.88 14.37
CA TRP A 135 -5.33 7.05 14.24
C TRP A 135 -6.01 5.86 13.55
N CYS A 136 -5.40 5.37 12.45
CA CYS A 136 -5.94 4.21 11.75
C CYS A 136 -5.87 2.96 12.63
N ASN A 137 -4.75 2.75 13.31
CA ASN A 137 -4.55 1.58 14.15
C ASN A 137 -5.47 1.50 15.37
N GLN A 138 -5.88 2.66 15.91
CA GLN A 138 -6.87 2.74 17.00
C GLN A 138 -8.29 2.34 16.57
N GLU A 139 -8.60 2.45 15.30
CA GLU A 139 -9.92 2.10 14.74
C GLU A 139 -9.95 0.70 14.13
N LEU A 140 -8.86 0.25 13.49
CA LEU A 140 -8.82 -1.03 12.77
C LEU A 140 -8.75 -2.23 13.74
N PRO A 141 -9.37 -3.38 13.38
CA PRO A 141 -9.38 -4.56 14.22
C PRO A 141 -7.95 -5.09 14.41
N GLU A 142 -7.63 -5.52 15.63
CA GLU A 142 -6.27 -5.92 16.02
C GLU A 142 -5.78 -7.17 15.29
N ASP A 143 -6.69 -8.06 14.92
CA ASP A 143 -6.42 -9.33 14.23
C ASP A 143 -6.20 -9.20 12.72
N LYS A 144 -6.38 -8.00 12.15
CA LYS A 144 -6.15 -7.75 10.72
C LYS A 144 -4.83 -7.01 10.49
N PRO A 145 -3.96 -7.47 9.59
CA PRO A 145 -2.70 -6.79 9.30
C PRO A 145 -2.89 -5.41 8.65
N ARG A 146 -1.96 -4.50 8.93
CA ARG A 146 -1.89 -3.12 8.39
C ARG A 146 -0.67 -2.99 7.51
N HIS A 147 -0.90 -2.56 6.28
CA HIS A 147 0.16 -2.26 5.32
C HIS A 147 0.27 -0.75 5.13
N LEU A 148 1.44 -0.18 5.35
CA LEU A 148 1.67 1.23 5.03
C LEU A 148 2.21 1.35 3.61
N LEU A 149 1.43 1.99 2.74
CA LEU A 149 1.74 2.15 1.32
C LEU A 149 2.77 3.27 1.10
N GLY A 150 3.81 2.96 0.29
CA GLY A 150 4.69 3.97 -0.27
C GLY A 150 5.68 4.60 0.71
N ILE A 151 6.12 3.90 1.73
CA ILE A 151 7.13 4.39 2.68
C ILE A 151 8.50 4.55 2.00
N SER A 152 9.30 5.53 2.41
CA SER A 152 10.51 5.90 1.67
C SER A 152 11.82 5.72 2.44
N GLU A 153 11.89 6.11 3.69
CA GLU A 153 13.14 6.17 4.43
C GLU A 153 13.14 5.17 5.60
N PRO A 154 14.31 4.64 6.01
CA PRO A 154 14.39 3.67 7.10
C PRO A 154 13.80 4.14 8.44
N ASP A 155 13.98 5.40 8.80
CA ASP A 155 13.42 6.02 10.02
C ASP A 155 11.88 6.08 9.98
N ASP A 156 11.29 6.24 8.78
CA ASP A 156 9.84 6.19 8.61
C ASP A 156 9.28 4.80 8.91
N ILE A 157 10.03 3.73 8.59
CA ILE A 157 9.64 2.35 8.89
C ILE A 157 9.56 2.15 10.41
N PHE A 158 10.57 2.59 11.16
CA PHE A 158 10.54 2.48 12.62
C PHE A 158 9.36 3.26 13.21
N THR A 159 9.15 4.51 12.77
CA THR A 159 8.00 5.32 13.20
C THR A 159 6.68 4.61 12.90
N ALA A 160 6.54 4.00 11.73
CA ALA A 160 5.32 3.31 11.34
C ALA A 160 5.07 2.03 12.17
N VAL A 161 6.13 1.24 12.43
CA VAL A 161 6.05 0.03 13.28
C VAL A 161 5.66 0.40 14.71
N GLU A 162 6.27 1.44 15.29
CA GLU A 162 5.91 1.95 16.62
C GLU A 162 4.45 2.37 16.73
N ASN A 163 3.82 2.75 15.61
CA ASN A 163 2.42 3.14 15.53
C ASN A 163 1.49 2.04 14.99
N GLY A 164 1.99 0.82 14.81
CA GLY A 164 1.20 -0.39 14.55
C GLY A 164 1.06 -0.80 13.07
N ALA A 165 1.97 -0.39 12.19
CA ALA A 165 2.05 -0.93 10.83
C ALA A 165 2.85 -2.25 10.83
N ASP A 166 2.38 -3.25 10.07
CA ASP A 166 2.95 -4.60 10.03
C ASP A 166 3.80 -4.85 8.80
N THR A 167 3.40 -4.30 7.65
CA THR A 167 4.05 -4.53 6.36
C THR A 167 4.18 -3.24 5.55
N PHE A 168 5.10 -3.24 4.57
CA PHE A 168 5.46 -2.04 3.81
C PHE A 168 5.78 -2.39 2.37
N ASP A 169 5.57 -1.43 1.46
CA ASP A 169 6.24 -1.37 0.17
C ASP A 169 7.15 -0.14 0.12
N CYS A 170 8.35 -0.30 -0.42
CA CYS A 170 9.31 0.79 -0.46
C CYS A 170 10.11 0.76 -1.77
N VAL A 171 9.92 1.77 -2.60
CA VAL A 171 10.67 1.93 -3.86
C VAL A 171 12.05 2.56 -3.66
N ALA A 172 12.30 3.20 -2.51
CA ALA A 172 13.52 3.97 -2.26
C ALA A 172 14.81 3.14 -2.38
N PRO A 173 14.95 1.92 -1.80
CA PRO A 173 16.15 1.11 -1.94
C PRO A 173 16.48 0.78 -3.40
N SER A 174 15.50 0.34 -4.18
CA SER A 174 15.67 0.02 -5.59
C SER A 174 16.02 1.25 -6.43
N ARG A 175 15.38 2.39 -6.16
CA ARG A 175 15.67 3.66 -6.82
C ARG A 175 17.09 4.14 -6.50
N LEU A 176 17.46 4.07 -5.23
CA LEU A 176 18.79 4.45 -4.75
C LEU A 176 19.86 3.55 -5.35
N GLY A 177 19.64 2.23 -5.35
CA GLY A 177 20.56 1.23 -5.92
C GLY A 177 20.84 1.47 -7.40
N ARG A 178 19.84 1.85 -8.21
CA ARG A 178 20.05 2.20 -9.63
C ARG A 178 21.02 3.37 -9.84
N HIS A 179 21.23 4.20 -8.83
CA HIS A 179 22.15 5.34 -8.85
C HIS A 179 23.41 5.08 -8.00
N GLY A 180 23.68 3.83 -7.65
CA GLY A 180 24.85 3.44 -6.85
C GLY A 180 24.76 3.84 -5.38
N GLY A 181 23.59 4.15 -4.87
CA GLY A 181 23.39 4.48 -3.47
C GLY A 181 22.93 3.27 -2.66
N VAL A 182 23.45 3.14 -1.43
CA VAL A 182 23.05 2.11 -0.47
C VAL A 182 22.87 2.73 0.93
N TYR A 183 22.02 2.11 1.74
CA TYR A 183 21.92 2.42 3.18
C TYR A 183 22.90 1.51 3.95
N THR A 184 23.60 2.08 4.91
CA THR A 184 24.48 1.36 5.84
C THR A 184 24.13 1.78 7.28
N LYS A 185 24.69 1.10 8.27
CA LYS A 185 24.56 1.49 9.68
C LYS A 185 25.08 2.91 9.98
N ASP A 186 26.02 3.40 9.16
CA ASP A 186 26.62 4.75 9.30
C ASP A 186 25.92 5.79 8.40
N GLY A 187 24.77 5.43 7.81
CA GLY A 187 23.98 6.28 6.93
C GLY A 187 24.10 5.92 5.45
N ARG A 188 23.77 6.86 4.58
CA ARG A 188 23.74 6.66 3.14
C ARG A 188 25.13 6.74 2.50
N MET A 189 25.49 5.72 1.73
CA MET A 189 26.74 5.64 0.98
C MET A 189 26.46 5.72 -0.52
N ASN A 190 27.29 6.48 -1.26
CA ASN A 190 27.26 6.52 -2.73
C ASN A 190 28.46 5.74 -3.29
N LEU A 191 28.22 4.54 -3.78
CA LEU A 191 29.25 3.64 -4.32
C LEU A 191 29.85 4.16 -5.63
N ALA A 192 29.18 5.06 -6.36
CA ALA A 192 29.74 5.71 -7.55
C ALA A 192 30.82 6.76 -7.23
N ALA A 193 31.04 7.12 -5.96
CA ALA A 193 32.05 8.07 -5.58
C ALA A 193 33.47 7.54 -5.87
N ALA A 194 34.36 8.43 -6.33
CA ALA A 194 35.73 8.07 -6.76
C ALA A 194 36.54 7.29 -5.71
N LYS A 195 36.30 7.55 -4.42
CA LYS A 195 36.96 6.87 -3.30
C LYS A 195 36.72 5.36 -3.26
N TYR A 196 35.58 4.89 -3.83
CA TYR A 196 35.21 3.47 -3.85
C TYR A 196 35.60 2.75 -5.13
N LYS A 197 36.13 3.46 -6.15
CA LYS A 197 36.47 2.88 -7.46
C LYS A 197 37.44 1.67 -7.40
N ARG A 198 38.25 1.59 -6.35
CA ARG A 198 39.26 0.51 -6.13
C ARG A 198 39.10 -0.11 -4.73
N ASP A 199 37.96 0.03 -4.12
CA ASP A 199 37.63 -0.56 -2.81
C ASP A 199 36.90 -1.89 -3.04
N PHE A 200 37.57 -2.99 -2.77
CA PHE A 200 37.03 -4.36 -2.94
C PHE A 200 36.58 -4.96 -1.60
N ARG A 201 36.51 -4.18 -0.53
CA ARG A 201 36.05 -4.64 0.77
C ARG A 201 34.51 -4.75 0.75
N PRO A 202 33.90 -5.62 1.59
CA PRO A 202 32.47 -5.64 1.82
C PRO A 202 31.94 -4.24 2.17
N ILE A 203 30.72 -3.91 1.71
CA ILE A 203 30.06 -2.64 2.05
C ILE A 203 29.91 -2.52 3.56
N ASP A 204 29.51 -3.59 4.22
CA ASP A 204 29.49 -3.71 5.66
C ASP A 204 30.08 -5.07 6.08
N PRO A 205 31.30 -5.08 6.67
CA PRO A 205 31.96 -6.33 7.04
C PRO A 205 31.30 -7.06 8.23
N GLU A 206 30.40 -6.40 8.95
CA GLU A 206 29.69 -6.98 10.10
C GLU A 206 28.39 -7.68 9.67
N LEU A 207 27.91 -7.45 8.45
CA LEU A 207 26.74 -8.14 7.92
C LEU A 207 27.13 -9.48 7.31
N ALA A 208 26.43 -10.55 7.74
CA ALA A 208 26.61 -11.90 7.18
C ALA A 208 26.21 -12.00 5.70
N LEU A 209 25.37 -11.10 5.21
CA LEU A 209 24.98 -10.99 3.80
C LEU A 209 25.97 -10.09 3.09
N SER A 210 26.93 -10.71 2.38
CA SER A 210 27.86 -10.00 1.51
C SER A 210 27.22 -9.76 0.15
N LEU A 211 27.01 -8.49 -0.23
CA LEU A 211 26.62 -8.09 -1.60
C LEU A 211 27.81 -8.15 -2.60
N ILE A 212 28.94 -8.70 -2.18
CA ILE A 212 30.15 -8.87 -3.00
C ILE A 212 29.95 -9.82 -4.19
N HIS A 213 28.89 -10.62 -4.17
CA HIS A 213 28.66 -11.65 -5.19
C HIS A 213 27.58 -11.28 -6.22
N ILE A 214 27.25 -9.99 -6.35
CA ILE A 214 26.38 -9.49 -7.41
C ILE A 214 27.22 -8.94 -8.56
#